data_f1e27ac8989acc8e9eb23636ab89bab6
#
_entry.id   f1e27ac8989acc8e9eb23636ab89bab6
#
_cell.length_a   1.000
_cell.length_b   1.000
_cell.length_c   1.000
_cell.angle_alpha   90.00
_cell.angle_beta   90.00
_cell.angle_gamma   90.00
#
_symmetry.space_group_name_H-M   'P 1'
#
loop_
_entity.id
_entity.type
_entity.pdbx_description
1 polymer ?
#
loop_
_entity_poly.entity_id
_entity_poly.type
_entity_poly.pdbx_seq_one_letter_code
_entity_poly.pdbx_strand_id
1 'polypeptide(L)'
;MLQESNILITGGTGSFGHTFLPMTLEKYNPKRIVVLSRDEMKQWEMAKLFKDDSRVRFLIGDVRDKDRLYRALDGIDYVVHAAATKIVPTAEYDPFECVKTNVFGAMNLIDACIDKGVKRVVALSTDKASSPANLYGATKLTSDRLFVSGNSYSGSHDTRFSVVRYGNVMGSRGSVIPFFMSISEKGVLPITDKRMTRFMISLEEGVELVWHAFEDMQGGEIYVKKIPSMKVTDIAIAINKKAKQEEVGIRPGEKLHEQMIGLEDALYTFEYPEHFKILPSINNWSKDYRRIGDGVQVSPDFTYSSDNNNEWMEISELQDWIERNKNKIGYI
;
A
#
# COMPACT_ATOMS: atom_id res chain seq x y z
N MET A 1 -1.04 19.46 8.63
CA MET A 1 -1.59 19.44 7.25
C MET A 1 -3.00 18.83 7.21
N LEU A 2 -3.24 17.66 7.77
CA LEU A 2 -4.56 17.00 7.74
C LEU A 2 -5.58 17.55 8.75
N GLN A 3 -5.15 18.40 9.68
CA GLN A 3 -6.03 19.04 10.66
C GLN A 3 -7.08 19.90 9.96
N GLU A 4 -8.35 19.84 10.42
CA GLU A 4 -9.49 20.60 9.88
C GLU A 4 -9.74 20.39 8.37
N SER A 5 -9.19 19.32 7.77
CA SER A 5 -9.31 19.00 6.33
C SER A 5 -10.39 17.96 6.07
N ASN A 6 -10.83 17.89 4.80
CA ASN A 6 -11.69 16.82 4.29
C ASN A 6 -10.82 15.78 3.56
N ILE A 7 -10.87 14.54 4.01
CA ILE A 7 -10.07 13.44 3.47
C ILE A 7 -11.01 12.41 2.85
N LEU A 8 -10.67 11.86 1.68
CA LEU A 8 -11.35 10.71 1.10
C LEU A 8 -10.41 9.51 1.02
N ILE A 9 -10.88 8.35 1.43
CA ILE A 9 -10.16 7.09 1.24
C ILE A 9 -10.97 6.15 0.36
N THR A 10 -10.42 5.77 -0.80
CA THR A 10 -10.99 4.74 -1.65
C THR A 10 -10.61 3.37 -1.14
N GLY A 11 -11.51 2.39 -1.20
CA GLY A 11 -11.25 1.06 -0.63
C GLY A 11 -11.11 1.06 0.89
N GLY A 12 -11.64 2.09 1.57
CA GLY A 12 -11.44 2.32 2.99
C GLY A 12 -12.07 1.30 3.93
N THR A 13 -12.89 0.37 3.44
CA THR A 13 -13.39 -0.78 4.22
C THR A 13 -12.43 -1.98 4.22
N GLY A 14 -11.23 -1.82 3.66
CA GLY A 14 -10.16 -2.81 3.73
C GLY A 14 -9.31 -2.66 5.01
N SER A 15 -8.34 -3.57 5.20
CA SER A 15 -7.44 -3.58 6.35
C SER A 15 -6.78 -2.23 6.60
N PHE A 16 -6.27 -1.59 5.54
CA PHE A 16 -5.62 -0.29 5.66
C PHE A 16 -6.58 0.79 6.20
N GLY A 17 -7.81 0.87 5.67
CA GLY A 17 -8.78 1.87 6.11
C GLY A 17 -9.23 1.69 7.56
N HIS A 18 -9.37 0.44 8.02
CA HIS A 18 -9.69 0.14 9.43
C HIS A 18 -8.61 0.64 10.41
N THR A 19 -7.36 0.76 9.96
CA THR A 19 -6.27 1.31 10.76
C THR A 19 -6.11 2.81 10.52
N PHE A 20 -6.20 3.26 9.26
CA PHE A 20 -6.03 4.67 8.89
C PHE A 20 -7.06 5.59 9.55
N LEU A 21 -8.33 5.18 9.59
CA LEU A 21 -9.39 6.04 10.13
C LEU A 21 -9.17 6.40 11.61
N PRO A 22 -9.10 5.41 12.55
CA PRO A 22 -8.97 5.74 13.97
C PRO A 22 -7.68 6.50 14.26
N MET A 23 -6.55 6.08 13.68
CA MET A 23 -5.26 6.75 13.87
C MET A 23 -5.29 8.20 13.37
N THR A 24 -5.92 8.46 12.20
CA THR A 24 -5.99 9.81 11.63
C THR A 24 -6.96 10.70 12.39
N LEU A 25 -8.11 10.17 12.83
CA LEU A 25 -9.06 10.88 13.68
C LEU A 25 -8.44 11.34 14.99
N GLU A 26 -7.64 10.48 15.62
CA GLU A 26 -6.95 10.76 16.87
C GLU A 26 -5.82 11.78 16.70
N LYS A 27 -4.93 11.54 15.72
CA LYS A 27 -3.70 12.34 15.57
C LYS A 27 -3.95 13.72 14.97
N TYR A 28 -4.82 13.84 13.98
CA TYR A 28 -4.96 15.08 13.18
C TYR A 28 -6.29 15.80 13.34
N ASN A 29 -7.28 15.18 13.97
CA ASN A 29 -8.62 15.75 14.12
C ASN A 29 -9.15 16.41 12.82
N PRO A 30 -9.28 15.65 11.70
CA PRO A 30 -9.76 16.21 10.44
C PRO A 30 -11.23 16.64 10.56
N LYS A 31 -11.65 17.57 9.71
CA LYS A 31 -13.05 18.00 9.64
C LYS A 31 -13.95 16.85 9.18
N ARG A 32 -13.47 16.02 8.25
CA ARG A 32 -14.23 14.89 7.72
C ARG A 32 -13.30 13.83 7.13
N ILE A 33 -13.65 12.55 7.33
CA ILE A 33 -13.10 11.41 6.56
C ILE A 33 -14.24 10.72 5.83
N VAL A 34 -14.14 10.65 4.51
CA VAL A 34 -15.09 9.98 3.61
C VAL A 34 -14.54 8.63 3.20
N VAL A 35 -15.23 7.56 3.54
CA VAL A 35 -14.91 6.19 3.16
C VAL A 35 -15.67 5.82 1.89
N LEU A 36 -14.98 5.66 0.77
CA LEU A 36 -15.55 5.22 -0.49
C LEU A 36 -15.21 3.74 -0.74
N SER A 37 -16.22 2.89 -0.85
CA SER A 37 -16.04 1.48 -1.20
C SER A 37 -17.32 0.92 -1.87
N ARG A 38 -17.18 -0.23 -2.53
CA ARG A 38 -18.27 -0.89 -3.25
C ARG A 38 -19.19 -1.70 -2.35
N ASP A 39 -18.63 -2.25 -1.29
CA ASP A 39 -19.26 -3.25 -0.42
C ASP A 39 -20.09 -2.58 0.67
N GLU A 40 -21.40 -2.60 0.51
CA GLU A 40 -22.37 -2.04 1.45
C GLU A 40 -22.29 -2.70 2.83
N MET A 41 -22.14 -4.04 2.87
CA MET A 41 -22.10 -4.76 4.16
C MET A 41 -20.87 -4.39 4.97
N LYS A 42 -19.70 -4.32 4.34
CA LYS A 42 -18.47 -3.88 5.02
C LYS A 42 -18.58 -2.43 5.50
N GLN A 43 -19.23 -1.55 4.72
CA GLN A 43 -19.48 -0.18 5.17
C GLN A 43 -20.41 -0.16 6.39
N TRP A 44 -21.49 -0.92 6.36
CA TRP A 44 -22.41 -1.01 7.48
C TRP A 44 -21.75 -1.56 8.76
N GLU A 45 -20.93 -2.59 8.64
CA GLU A 45 -20.15 -3.13 9.76
C GLU A 45 -19.16 -2.09 10.30
N MET A 46 -18.42 -1.45 9.43
CA MET A 46 -17.45 -0.42 9.81
C MET A 46 -18.13 0.80 10.43
N ALA A 47 -19.29 1.21 9.93
CA ALA A 47 -20.06 2.33 10.45
C ALA A 47 -20.46 2.16 11.93
N LYS A 48 -20.67 0.92 12.39
CA LYS A 48 -20.95 0.63 13.81
C LYS A 48 -19.80 1.04 14.72
N LEU A 49 -18.56 0.97 14.22
CA LEU A 49 -17.36 1.36 15.00
C LEU A 49 -17.24 2.88 15.15
N PHE A 50 -17.87 3.64 14.25
CA PHE A 50 -17.77 5.11 14.17
C PHE A 50 -19.14 5.82 14.28
N LYS A 51 -20.18 5.13 14.79
CA LYS A 51 -21.56 5.64 14.78
C LYS A 51 -21.74 7.00 15.47
N ASP A 52 -20.91 7.28 16.48
CA ASP A 52 -20.99 8.49 17.29
C ASP A 52 -19.99 9.58 16.81
N ASP A 53 -19.19 9.28 15.79
CA ASP A 53 -18.23 10.24 15.23
C ASP A 53 -18.80 10.95 13.99
N SER A 54 -19.27 12.16 14.16
CA SER A 54 -19.86 12.97 13.10
C SER A 54 -18.90 13.33 11.96
N ARG A 55 -17.60 13.12 12.15
CA ARG A 55 -16.56 13.38 11.14
C ARG A 55 -16.49 12.27 10.09
N VAL A 56 -16.98 11.05 10.38
CA VAL A 56 -16.90 9.92 9.46
C VAL A 56 -18.13 9.85 8.56
N ARG A 57 -17.92 9.67 7.26
CA ARG A 57 -18.97 9.50 6.25
C ARG A 57 -18.67 8.29 5.39
N PHE A 58 -19.72 7.54 5.04
CA PHE A 58 -19.63 6.37 4.18
C PHE A 58 -20.36 6.66 2.86
N LEU A 59 -19.66 6.38 1.75
CA LEU A 59 -20.23 6.50 0.40
C LEU A 59 -20.04 5.17 -0.35
N ILE A 60 -21.12 4.59 -0.82
CA ILE A 60 -21.05 3.46 -1.75
C ILE A 60 -20.63 4.00 -3.12
N GLY A 61 -19.58 3.40 -3.69
CA GLY A 61 -19.08 3.78 -5.00
C GLY A 61 -17.90 2.90 -5.46
N ASP A 62 -17.71 2.85 -6.76
CA ASP A 62 -16.65 2.11 -7.43
C ASP A 62 -15.69 3.13 -8.09
N VAL A 63 -14.37 2.89 -7.99
CA VAL A 63 -13.37 3.72 -8.66
C VAL A 63 -13.45 3.63 -10.19
N ARG A 64 -14.10 2.61 -10.71
CA ARG A 64 -14.39 2.45 -12.16
C ARG A 64 -15.49 3.39 -12.65
N ASP A 65 -16.30 3.93 -11.74
CA ASP A 65 -17.37 4.88 -12.02
C ASP A 65 -16.85 6.31 -11.86
N LYS A 66 -16.55 6.94 -13.00
CA LYS A 66 -15.98 8.29 -13.05
C LYS A 66 -16.95 9.34 -12.48
N ASP A 67 -18.24 9.27 -12.81
CA ASP A 67 -19.25 10.22 -12.36
C ASP A 67 -19.43 10.13 -10.84
N ARG A 68 -19.39 8.92 -10.30
CA ARG A 68 -19.44 8.69 -8.85
C ARG A 68 -18.25 9.30 -8.13
N LEU A 69 -17.05 9.20 -8.70
CA LEU A 69 -15.84 9.83 -8.16
C LEU A 69 -15.96 11.36 -8.15
N TYR A 70 -16.46 11.97 -9.24
CA TYR A 70 -16.68 13.42 -9.29
C TYR A 70 -17.61 13.91 -8.19
N ARG A 71 -18.65 13.14 -7.86
CA ARG A 71 -19.55 13.49 -6.76
C ARG A 71 -18.91 13.25 -5.39
N ALA A 72 -18.16 12.17 -5.23
CA ALA A 72 -17.53 11.82 -3.96
C ALA A 72 -16.40 12.78 -3.56
N LEU A 73 -15.73 13.37 -4.54
CA LEU A 73 -14.59 14.28 -4.35
C LEU A 73 -15.00 15.75 -4.15
N ASP A 74 -16.28 16.05 -4.14
CA ASP A 74 -16.76 17.42 -3.93
C ASP A 74 -16.36 17.94 -2.55
N GLY A 75 -15.52 19.00 -2.52
CA GLY A 75 -15.01 19.60 -1.28
C GLY A 75 -13.97 18.76 -0.52
N ILE A 76 -13.32 17.80 -1.17
CA ILE A 76 -12.23 16.98 -0.61
C ILE A 76 -10.88 17.68 -0.82
N ASP A 77 -10.07 17.73 0.24
CA ASP A 77 -8.72 18.32 0.22
C ASP A 77 -7.64 17.27 -0.07
N TYR A 78 -7.77 16.06 0.53
CA TYR A 78 -6.76 15.00 0.48
C TYR A 78 -7.39 13.66 0.13
N VAL A 79 -6.68 12.84 -0.66
CA VAL A 79 -7.14 11.52 -1.05
C VAL A 79 -6.09 10.46 -0.76
N VAL A 80 -6.51 9.36 -0.12
CA VAL A 80 -5.76 8.11 -0.03
C VAL A 80 -6.38 7.09 -0.98
N HIS A 81 -5.64 6.64 -1.97
CA HIS A 81 -6.11 5.62 -2.92
C HIS A 81 -5.68 4.23 -2.50
N ALA A 82 -6.56 3.51 -1.78
CA ALA A 82 -6.31 2.15 -1.31
C ALA A 82 -7.18 1.08 -2.04
N ALA A 83 -8.05 1.50 -2.97
CA ALA A 83 -8.86 0.58 -3.74
C ALA A 83 -8.03 -0.15 -4.79
N ALA A 84 -7.98 -1.48 -4.74
CA ALA A 84 -7.33 -2.33 -5.74
C ALA A 84 -7.88 -3.76 -5.68
N THR A 85 -7.76 -4.50 -6.80
CA THR A 85 -7.72 -5.96 -6.79
C THR A 85 -6.28 -6.37 -6.50
N LYS A 86 -6.05 -7.25 -5.52
CA LYS A 86 -4.70 -7.56 -5.02
C LYS A 86 -4.35 -9.07 -4.97
N ILE A 87 -5.32 -9.92 -5.21
CA ILE A 87 -5.13 -11.38 -5.13
C ILE A 87 -4.54 -11.87 -6.45
N VAL A 88 -3.27 -12.29 -6.43
CA VAL A 88 -2.51 -12.68 -7.63
C VAL A 88 -3.22 -13.74 -8.46
N PRO A 89 -3.63 -14.91 -7.93
CA PRO A 89 -4.34 -15.91 -8.73
C PRO A 89 -5.64 -15.42 -9.35
N THR A 90 -6.40 -14.56 -8.62
CA THR A 90 -7.63 -13.97 -9.13
C THR A 90 -7.36 -12.99 -10.27
N ALA A 91 -6.29 -12.19 -10.16
CA ALA A 91 -5.90 -11.26 -11.21
C ALA A 91 -5.49 -11.97 -12.50
N GLU A 92 -4.77 -13.10 -12.40
CA GLU A 92 -4.40 -13.91 -13.56
C GLU A 92 -5.62 -14.58 -14.21
N TYR A 93 -6.59 -15.01 -13.41
CA TYR A 93 -7.82 -15.66 -13.89
C TYR A 93 -8.83 -14.66 -14.48
N ASP A 94 -8.96 -13.49 -13.88
CA ASP A 94 -9.91 -12.44 -14.28
C ASP A 94 -9.17 -11.11 -14.58
N PRO A 95 -8.37 -11.09 -15.66
CA PRO A 95 -7.44 -10.00 -15.96
C PRO A 95 -8.12 -8.67 -16.24
N PHE A 96 -9.26 -8.68 -16.95
CA PHE A 96 -9.95 -7.44 -17.33
C PHE A 96 -10.47 -6.67 -16.12
N GLU A 97 -11.00 -7.36 -15.12
CA GLU A 97 -11.51 -6.71 -13.90
C GLU A 97 -10.36 -6.15 -13.04
N CYS A 98 -9.20 -6.82 -13.06
CA CYS A 98 -7.98 -6.32 -12.44
C CYS A 98 -7.51 -5.02 -13.12
N VAL A 99 -7.42 -4.99 -14.45
CA VAL A 99 -7.05 -3.81 -15.25
C VAL A 99 -8.05 -2.68 -15.05
N LYS A 100 -9.36 -2.96 -15.15
CA LYS A 100 -10.39 -1.93 -14.92
C LYS A 100 -10.29 -1.29 -13.55
N THR A 101 -10.03 -2.07 -12.51
CA THR A 101 -9.95 -1.54 -11.15
C THR A 101 -8.65 -0.80 -10.90
N ASN A 102 -7.50 -1.42 -11.22
CA ASN A 102 -6.19 -0.90 -10.84
C ASN A 102 -5.67 0.18 -11.81
N VAL A 103 -6.02 0.10 -13.09
CA VAL A 103 -5.54 1.02 -14.12
C VAL A 103 -6.61 2.07 -14.45
N PHE A 104 -7.78 1.66 -14.94
CA PHE A 104 -8.84 2.63 -15.29
C PHE A 104 -9.39 3.34 -14.04
N GLY A 105 -9.48 2.64 -12.91
CA GLY A 105 -9.84 3.25 -11.63
C GLY A 105 -8.84 4.34 -11.20
N ALA A 106 -7.53 4.12 -11.42
CA ALA A 106 -6.51 5.14 -11.18
C ALA A 106 -6.67 6.34 -12.13
N MET A 107 -6.87 6.11 -13.43
CA MET A 107 -7.11 7.18 -14.41
C MET A 107 -8.33 8.04 -14.04
N ASN A 108 -9.46 7.39 -13.74
CA ASN A 108 -10.68 8.09 -13.33
C ASN A 108 -10.46 8.95 -12.08
N LEU A 109 -9.72 8.42 -11.11
CA LEU A 109 -9.44 9.14 -9.87
C LEU A 109 -8.53 10.33 -10.10
N ILE A 110 -7.49 10.18 -10.92
CA ILE A 110 -6.56 11.27 -11.27
C ILE A 110 -7.34 12.42 -11.93
N ASP A 111 -8.12 12.14 -12.97
CA ASP A 111 -8.94 13.13 -13.66
C ASP A 111 -9.88 13.85 -12.69
N ALA A 112 -10.63 13.07 -11.90
CA ALA A 112 -11.61 13.63 -10.96
C ALA A 112 -10.94 14.45 -9.84
N CYS A 113 -9.74 14.07 -9.37
CA CYS A 113 -8.99 14.83 -8.38
C CYS A 113 -8.50 16.18 -8.94
N ILE A 114 -8.01 16.19 -10.17
CA ILE A 114 -7.56 17.42 -10.84
C ILE A 114 -8.74 18.38 -11.01
N ASP A 115 -9.84 17.91 -11.60
CA ASP A 115 -11.01 18.74 -11.89
C ASP A 115 -11.71 19.25 -10.62
N LYS A 116 -11.64 18.50 -9.51
CA LYS A 116 -12.21 18.89 -8.21
C LYS A 116 -11.26 19.72 -7.34
N GLY A 117 -10.04 19.95 -7.79
CA GLY A 117 -9.06 20.76 -7.07
C GLY A 117 -8.57 20.09 -5.77
N VAL A 118 -8.51 18.76 -5.75
CA VAL A 118 -7.90 18.03 -4.63
C VAL A 118 -6.44 18.45 -4.50
N LYS A 119 -6.00 18.81 -3.29
CA LYS A 119 -4.65 19.32 -3.07
C LYS A 119 -3.58 18.24 -3.22
N ARG A 120 -3.77 17.11 -2.55
CA ARG A 120 -2.79 16.00 -2.56
C ARG A 120 -3.45 14.64 -2.58
N VAL A 121 -2.86 13.73 -3.34
CA VAL A 121 -3.30 12.35 -3.49
C VAL A 121 -2.12 11.43 -3.22
N VAL A 122 -2.28 10.48 -2.30
CA VAL A 122 -1.31 9.41 -2.05
C VAL A 122 -1.91 8.08 -2.46
N ALA A 123 -1.30 7.40 -3.42
CA ALA A 123 -1.72 6.08 -3.86
C ALA A 123 -0.90 4.98 -3.17
N LEU A 124 -1.58 3.94 -2.66
CA LEU A 124 -0.93 2.78 -2.08
C LEU A 124 -0.43 1.84 -3.18
N SER A 125 0.82 1.43 -3.09
CA SER A 125 1.46 0.47 -3.99
C SER A 125 2.02 -0.73 -3.22
N THR A 126 2.86 -1.53 -3.87
CA THR A 126 3.31 -2.83 -3.40
C THR A 126 4.72 -3.13 -3.93
N ASP A 127 5.46 -3.98 -3.22
CA ASP A 127 6.71 -4.61 -3.68
C ASP A 127 6.54 -5.36 -5.03
N LYS A 128 5.32 -5.81 -5.34
CA LYS A 128 5.03 -6.51 -6.61
C LYS A 128 4.98 -5.59 -7.82
N ALA A 129 4.93 -4.26 -7.62
CA ALA A 129 5.00 -3.28 -8.69
C ALA A 129 6.44 -3.05 -9.21
N SER A 130 7.47 -3.41 -8.43
CA SER A 130 8.86 -3.39 -8.88
C SER A 130 9.17 -4.68 -9.62
N SER A 131 9.68 -4.61 -10.85
CA SER A 131 9.99 -5.77 -11.71
C SER A 131 8.88 -6.85 -11.68
N PRO A 132 7.65 -6.54 -12.12
CA PRO A 132 6.48 -7.38 -11.90
C PRO A 132 6.58 -8.74 -12.59
N ALA A 133 6.26 -9.82 -11.88
CA ALA A 133 6.21 -11.20 -12.41
C ALA A 133 4.77 -11.69 -12.66
N ASN A 134 3.75 -10.86 -12.39
CA ASN A 134 2.34 -11.21 -12.52
C ASN A 134 1.50 -10.00 -12.94
N LEU A 135 0.26 -10.24 -13.37
CA LEU A 135 -0.64 -9.18 -13.83
C LEU A 135 -0.95 -8.17 -12.73
N TYR A 136 -1.19 -8.62 -11.50
CA TYR A 136 -1.41 -7.69 -10.38
C TYR A 136 -0.26 -6.69 -10.25
N GLY A 137 0.98 -7.17 -10.21
CA GLY A 137 2.17 -6.32 -10.15
C GLY A 137 2.28 -5.38 -11.35
N ALA A 138 2.04 -5.89 -12.57
CA ALA A 138 2.06 -5.08 -13.79
C ALA A 138 1.01 -3.96 -13.77
N THR A 139 -0.22 -4.24 -13.32
CA THR A 139 -1.26 -3.21 -13.16
C THR A 139 -0.91 -2.19 -12.09
N LYS A 140 -0.24 -2.61 -11.01
CA LYS A 140 0.21 -1.68 -9.96
C LYS A 140 1.39 -0.82 -10.42
N LEU A 141 2.33 -1.37 -11.20
CA LEU A 141 3.38 -0.58 -11.85
C LEU A 141 2.77 0.47 -12.78
N THR A 142 1.78 0.07 -13.61
CA THR A 142 1.07 1.01 -14.48
C THR A 142 0.38 2.11 -13.67
N SER A 143 -0.33 1.75 -12.60
CA SER A 143 -0.96 2.70 -11.68
C SER A 143 0.05 3.66 -11.06
N ASP A 144 1.21 3.18 -10.58
CA ASP A 144 2.27 4.01 -10.02
C ASP A 144 2.74 5.05 -11.04
N ARG A 145 2.99 4.64 -12.29
CA ARG A 145 3.40 5.54 -13.38
C ARG A 145 2.32 6.55 -13.75
N LEU A 146 1.04 6.18 -13.70
CA LEU A 146 -0.08 7.09 -13.92
C LEU A 146 -0.14 8.18 -12.85
N PHE A 147 -0.03 7.83 -11.56
CA PHE A 147 -0.01 8.81 -10.47
C PHE A 147 1.21 9.72 -10.55
N VAL A 148 2.40 9.18 -10.84
CA VAL A 148 3.60 9.99 -11.05
C VAL A 148 3.41 10.98 -12.20
N SER A 149 2.90 10.52 -13.35
CA SER A 149 2.67 11.36 -14.54
C SER A 149 1.50 12.32 -14.36
N GLY A 150 0.55 12.03 -13.47
CA GLY A 150 -0.56 12.89 -13.11
C GLY A 150 -0.14 14.31 -12.73
N ASN A 151 1.05 14.47 -12.16
CA ASN A 151 1.64 15.77 -11.83
C ASN A 151 1.93 16.65 -13.06
N SER A 152 2.36 16.06 -14.17
CA SER A 152 2.52 16.79 -15.45
C SER A 152 1.17 17.03 -16.13
N TYR A 153 0.19 16.17 -15.85
CA TYR A 153 -1.15 16.22 -16.43
C TYR A 153 -2.05 17.25 -15.74
N SER A 154 -1.70 17.67 -14.52
CA SER A 154 -2.48 18.64 -13.72
C SER A 154 -2.54 20.04 -14.32
N GLY A 155 -1.68 20.40 -15.30
CA GLY A 155 -1.67 21.70 -15.95
C GLY A 155 -1.49 22.85 -14.93
N SER A 156 -2.47 23.75 -14.87
CA SER A 156 -2.49 24.88 -13.93
C SER A 156 -3.06 24.56 -12.55
N HIS A 157 -3.59 23.35 -12.35
CA HIS A 157 -4.13 22.91 -11.05
C HIS A 157 -3.00 22.59 -10.05
N ASP A 158 -3.16 22.94 -8.79
CA ASP A 158 -2.20 22.64 -7.72
C ASP A 158 -2.43 21.24 -7.10
N THR A 159 -2.97 20.33 -7.89
CA THR A 159 -3.15 18.93 -7.47
C THR A 159 -1.83 18.18 -7.60
N ARG A 160 -1.40 17.50 -6.53
CA ARG A 160 -0.17 16.73 -6.49
C ARG A 160 -0.42 15.28 -6.16
N PHE A 161 0.31 14.41 -6.81
CA PHE A 161 0.20 12.96 -6.69
C PHE A 161 1.53 12.38 -6.23
N SER A 162 1.50 11.45 -5.29
CA SER A 162 2.63 10.60 -4.94
C SER A 162 2.17 9.17 -4.67
N VAL A 163 3.13 8.27 -4.55
CA VAL A 163 2.91 6.84 -4.33
C VAL A 163 3.66 6.43 -3.06
N VAL A 164 3.08 5.54 -2.28
CA VAL A 164 3.78 4.83 -1.20
C VAL A 164 3.86 3.36 -1.56
N ARG A 165 5.07 2.78 -1.49
CA ARG A 165 5.35 1.39 -1.81
C ARG A 165 5.87 0.68 -0.58
N TYR A 166 5.26 -0.44 -0.20
CA TYR A 166 5.66 -1.26 0.93
C TYR A 166 5.37 -2.74 0.67
N GLY A 167 5.93 -3.61 1.52
CA GLY A 167 5.87 -5.05 1.38
C GLY A 167 4.61 -5.69 1.95
N ASN A 168 4.77 -6.90 2.46
CA ASN A 168 3.66 -7.67 3.02
C ASN A 168 3.19 -7.05 4.33
N VAL A 169 1.93 -6.67 4.38
CA VAL A 169 1.30 -6.15 5.60
C VAL A 169 0.94 -7.31 6.52
N MET A 170 1.56 -7.36 7.70
CA MET A 170 1.35 -8.39 8.71
C MET A 170 -0.13 -8.47 9.10
N GLY A 171 -0.67 -9.67 9.18
CA GLY A 171 -2.03 -9.93 9.63
C GLY A 171 -3.15 -9.42 8.70
N SER A 172 -2.81 -8.83 7.54
CA SER A 172 -3.82 -8.36 6.60
C SER A 172 -4.65 -9.52 6.03
N ARG A 173 -5.91 -9.25 5.71
CA ARG A 173 -6.84 -10.26 5.19
C ARG A 173 -6.28 -10.93 3.92
N GLY A 174 -6.27 -12.27 3.93
CA GLY A 174 -5.76 -13.09 2.83
C GLY A 174 -4.23 -13.18 2.73
N SER A 175 -3.47 -12.70 3.74
CA SER A 175 -2.02 -12.85 3.80
C SER A 175 -1.58 -14.15 4.47
N VAL A 176 -0.27 -14.44 4.43
CA VAL A 176 0.32 -15.70 4.91
C VAL A 176 0.10 -15.94 6.41
N ILE A 177 0.17 -14.91 7.24
CA ILE A 177 0.01 -15.05 8.70
C ILE A 177 -1.39 -15.57 9.06
N PRO A 178 -2.52 -14.90 8.70
CA PRO A 178 -3.84 -15.45 9.01
C PRO A 178 -4.11 -16.79 8.33
N PHE A 179 -3.56 -17.04 7.14
CA PHE A 179 -3.67 -18.33 6.49
C PHE A 179 -2.99 -19.44 7.31
N PHE A 180 -1.73 -19.27 7.71
CA PHE A 180 -1.03 -20.26 8.51
C PHE A 180 -1.70 -20.46 9.88
N MET A 181 -2.16 -19.38 10.52
CA MET A 181 -2.91 -19.49 11.78
C MET A 181 -4.17 -20.34 11.62
N SER A 182 -4.93 -20.18 10.55
CA SER A 182 -6.18 -20.92 10.31
C SER A 182 -5.99 -22.42 10.10
N ILE A 183 -4.79 -22.85 9.70
CA ILE A 183 -4.47 -24.25 9.46
C ILE A 183 -3.45 -24.84 10.44
N SER A 184 -2.96 -24.05 11.39
CA SER A 184 -1.87 -24.43 12.30
C SER A 184 -2.16 -25.67 13.15
N GLU A 185 -3.43 -25.88 13.53
CA GLU A 185 -3.87 -27.05 14.31
C GLU A 185 -3.76 -28.38 13.52
N LYS A 186 -3.69 -28.33 12.18
CA LYS A 186 -3.49 -29.52 11.36
C LYS A 186 -2.08 -30.11 11.47
N GLY A 187 -1.17 -29.39 12.12
CA GLY A 187 0.22 -29.82 12.34
C GLY A 187 1.11 -29.83 11.08
N VAL A 188 0.61 -29.33 9.95
CA VAL A 188 1.37 -29.19 8.69
C VAL A 188 1.13 -27.80 8.12
N LEU A 189 2.21 -27.07 7.78
CA LEU A 189 2.16 -25.76 7.14
C LEU A 189 2.79 -25.86 5.73
N PRO A 190 2.05 -25.51 4.67
CA PRO A 190 2.57 -25.56 3.30
C PRO A 190 3.54 -24.38 3.07
N ILE A 191 4.77 -24.68 2.73
CA ILE A 191 5.81 -23.71 2.39
C ILE A 191 5.97 -23.73 0.87
N THR A 192 5.84 -22.59 0.23
CA THR A 192 5.96 -22.48 -1.22
C THR A 192 7.37 -22.82 -1.69
N ASP A 193 8.39 -22.23 -1.05
CA ASP A 193 9.82 -22.53 -1.23
C ASP A 193 10.55 -22.07 0.05
N LYS A 194 11.44 -22.90 0.56
CA LYS A 194 12.19 -22.60 1.81
C LYS A 194 13.14 -21.39 1.70
N ARG A 195 13.52 -21.02 0.50
CA ARG A 195 14.39 -19.87 0.21
C ARG A 195 13.62 -18.55 0.23
N MET A 196 12.29 -18.60 0.15
CA MET A 196 11.47 -17.39 0.04
C MET A 196 11.65 -16.42 1.20
N THR A 197 11.80 -15.16 0.85
CA THR A 197 11.81 -14.04 1.80
C THR A 197 10.71 -13.05 1.47
N ARG A 198 10.24 -12.33 2.48
CA ARG A 198 9.22 -11.29 2.35
C ARG A 198 9.58 -10.10 3.22
N PHE A 199 9.25 -8.92 2.75
CA PHE A 199 9.25 -7.72 3.58
C PHE A 199 8.08 -7.72 4.53
N MET A 200 8.28 -7.27 5.76
CA MET A 200 7.28 -7.28 6.83
C MET A 200 7.01 -5.86 7.32
N ILE A 201 5.74 -5.44 7.27
CA ILE A 201 5.31 -4.12 7.77
C ILE A 201 4.01 -4.25 8.54
N SER A 202 3.84 -3.46 9.60
CA SER A 202 2.56 -3.29 10.28
C SER A 202 1.63 -2.35 9.48
N LEU A 203 0.33 -2.41 9.78
CA LEU A 203 -0.63 -1.46 9.20
C LEU A 203 -0.36 -0.03 9.67
N GLU A 204 0.00 0.11 10.92
CA GLU A 204 0.32 1.38 11.57
C GLU A 204 1.49 2.08 10.86
N GLU A 205 2.58 1.37 10.61
CA GLU A 205 3.73 1.90 9.85
C GLU A 205 3.36 2.28 8.42
N GLY A 206 2.47 1.51 7.77
CA GLY A 206 1.92 1.86 6.46
C GLY A 206 1.12 3.16 6.48
N VAL A 207 0.35 3.41 7.53
CA VAL A 207 -0.39 4.66 7.76
C VAL A 207 0.57 5.83 7.99
N GLU A 208 1.59 5.64 8.80
CA GLU A 208 2.61 6.66 9.06
C GLU A 208 3.37 7.06 7.79
N LEU A 209 3.67 6.11 6.91
CA LEU A 209 4.29 6.40 5.62
C LEU A 209 3.37 7.25 4.72
N VAL A 210 2.05 7.02 4.74
CA VAL A 210 1.09 7.86 4.00
C VAL A 210 1.06 9.27 4.57
N TRP A 211 1.07 9.44 5.88
CA TRP A 211 1.13 10.77 6.49
C TRP A 211 2.43 11.50 6.14
N HIS A 212 3.56 10.79 6.23
CA HIS A 212 4.85 11.34 5.80
C HIS A 212 4.82 11.80 4.34
N ALA A 213 4.28 10.96 3.43
CA ALA A 213 4.15 11.31 2.03
C ALA A 213 3.30 12.59 1.83
N PHE A 214 2.19 12.74 2.55
CA PHE A 214 1.40 13.98 2.50
C PHE A 214 2.19 15.22 2.93
N GLU A 215 3.03 15.10 3.94
CA GLU A 215 3.81 16.22 4.49
C GLU A 215 4.98 16.63 3.60
N ASP A 216 5.68 15.64 3.01
CA ASP A 216 6.93 15.85 2.26
C ASP A 216 6.73 16.08 0.76
N MET A 217 5.69 15.51 0.15
CA MET A 217 5.55 15.46 -1.31
C MET A 217 5.53 16.82 -2.01
N GLN A 218 6.32 16.93 -3.08
CA GLN A 218 6.27 17.99 -4.08
C GLN A 218 5.50 17.56 -5.34
N GLY A 219 5.24 16.25 -5.47
CA GLY A 219 4.51 15.58 -6.55
C GLY A 219 5.41 14.70 -7.42
N GLY A 220 5.02 13.45 -7.59
CA GLY A 220 5.70 12.43 -8.40
C GLY A 220 6.64 11.51 -7.65
N GLU A 221 6.85 11.71 -6.36
CA GLU A 221 7.68 10.84 -5.53
C GLU A 221 7.03 9.48 -5.31
N ILE A 222 7.84 8.41 -5.32
CA ILE A 222 7.46 7.11 -4.79
C ILE A 222 8.26 6.90 -3.49
N TYR A 223 7.55 6.88 -2.37
CA TYR A 223 8.13 6.63 -1.04
C TYR A 223 8.20 5.13 -0.78
N VAL A 224 9.36 4.66 -0.38
CA VAL A 224 9.61 3.25 -0.04
C VAL A 224 10.14 3.20 1.40
N LYS A 225 9.34 2.65 2.33
CA LYS A 225 9.77 2.53 3.73
C LYS A 225 10.86 1.48 3.87
N LYS A 226 11.88 1.76 4.69
CA LYS A 226 12.83 0.75 5.18
C LYS A 226 12.09 -0.12 6.18
N ILE A 227 12.04 -1.41 5.93
CA ILE A 227 11.31 -2.39 6.75
C ILE A 227 12.06 -3.72 6.78
N PRO A 228 11.93 -4.51 7.87
CA PRO A 228 12.62 -5.77 7.97
C PRO A 228 12.11 -6.82 6.97
N SER A 229 13.00 -7.75 6.66
CA SER A 229 12.71 -8.97 5.91
C SER A 229 12.52 -10.16 6.85
N MET A 230 11.81 -11.18 6.39
CA MET A 230 11.68 -12.45 7.10
C MET A 230 11.59 -13.62 6.11
N LYS A 231 12.18 -14.77 6.46
CA LYS A 231 12.00 -16.01 5.70
C LYS A 231 10.60 -16.57 5.93
N VAL A 232 9.99 -17.13 4.89
CA VAL A 232 8.66 -17.74 5.01
C VAL A 232 8.69 -18.94 5.98
N THR A 233 9.81 -19.65 6.07
CA THR A 233 10.05 -20.72 7.06
C THR A 233 9.99 -20.21 8.48
N ASP A 234 10.52 -19.02 8.74
CA ASP A 234 10.55 -18.42 10.08
C ASP A 234 9.18 -17.88 10.48
N ILE A 235 8.40 -17.37 9.51
CA ILE A 235 6.97 -17.04 9.71
C ILE A 235 6.20 -18.29 10.16
N ALA A 236 6.44 -19.44 9.52
CA ALA A 236 5.80 -20.70 9.90
C ALA A 236 6.20 -21.15 11.33
N ILE A 237 7.48 -21.00 11.70
CA ILE A 237 7.99 -21.32 13.05
C ILE A 237 7.36 -20.39 14.10
N ALA A 238 7.23 -19.10 13.79
CA ALA A 238 6.62 -18.13 14.69
C ALA A 238 5.17 -18.48 15.02
N ILE A 239 4.42 -19.04 14.06
CA ILE A 239 3.01 -19.41 14.22
C ILE A 239 2.88 -20.77 14.93
N ASN A 240 3.61 -21.78 14.50
CA ASN A 240 3.60 -23.09 15.13
C ASN A 240 4.94 -23.81 14.96
N LYS A 241 5.80 -23.71 15.98
CA LYS A 241 7.13 -24.35 16.01
C LYS A 241 7.10 -25.89 15.84
N LYS A 242 5.97 -26.52 16.20
CA LYS A 242 5.82 -27.98 16.14
C LYS A 242 5.26 -28.46 14.80
N ALA A 243 4.72 -27.60 13.97
CA ALA A 243 4.16 -27.95 12.68
C ALA A 243 5.26 -28.40 11.72
N LYS A 244 4.99 -29.49 10.98
CA LYS A 244 5.83 -29.91 9.87
C LYS A 244 5.70 -28.90 8.72
N GLN A 245 6.80 -28.41 8.24
CA GLN A 245 6.85 -27.59 7.02
C GLN A 245 6.94 -28.49 5.81
N GLU A 246 5.95 -28.42 4.92
CA GLU A 246 5.87 -29.18 3.69
C GLU A 246 6.03 -28.25 2.48
N GLU A 247 7.04 -28.50 1.65
CA GLU A 247 7.30 -27.68 0.46
C GLU A 247 6.36 -28.09 -0.67
N VAL A 248 5.56 -27.11 -1.13
CA VAL A 248 4.49 -27.33 -2.14
C VAL A 248 4.82 -26.79 -3.53
N GLY A 249 5.96 -26.10 -3.68
CA GLY A 249 6.41 -25.50 -4.94
C GLY A 249 5.91 -24.08 -5.18
N ILE A 250 6.65 -23.35 -6.02
CA ILE A 250 6.35 -21.96 -6.37
C ILE A 250 5.15 -21.92 -7.32
N ARG A 251 4.18 -21.07 -7.01
CA ARG A 251 3.01 -20.86 -7.86
C ARG A 251 3.34 -19.92 -9.03
N PRO A 252 2.66 -20.05 -10.18
CA PRO A 252 2.83 -19.11 -11.29
C PRO A 252 2.66 -17.66 -10.82
N GLY A 253 3.56 -16.78 -11.24
CA GLY A 253 3.53 -15.37 -10.89
C GLY A 253 4.06 -15.03 -9.48
N GLU A 254 4.57 -15.99 -8.71
CA GLU A 254 5.24 -15.72 -7.43
C GLU A 254 6.75 -15.53 -7.62
N LYS A 255 7.31 -14.59 -6.89
CA LYS A 255 8.76 -14.37 -6.81
C LYS A 255 9.35 -15.13 -5.62
N LEU A 256 10.58 -15.58 -5.76
CA LEU A 256 11.36 -16.11 -4.64
C LEU A 256 11.60 -15.04 -3.60
N HIS A 257 12.06 -13.87 -4.04
CA HIS A 257 12.27 -12.68 -3.22
C HIS A 257 11.48 -11.50 -3.78
N GLU A 258 10.93 -10.67 -2.91
CA GLU A 258 10.23 -9.47 -3.32
C GLU A 258 11.20 -8.30 -3.42
N GLN A 259 10.91 -7.36 -4.32
CA GLN A 259 11.75 -6.20 -4.57
C GLN A 259 10.92 -4.93 -4.51
N MET A 260 11.41 -3.91 -3.81
CA MET A 260 10.77 -2.60 -3.74
C MET A 260 11.45 -1.55 -4.60
N ILE A 261 12.77 -1.66 -4.81
CA ILE A 261 13.53 -0.78 -5.71
C ILE A 261 14.33 -1.67 -6.65
N GLY A 262 14.04 -1.56 -7.95
CA GLY A 262 14.75 -2.25 -9.00
C GLY A 262 15.96 -1.46 -9.49
N LEU A 263 16.82 -2.12 -10.25
CA LEU A 263 18.01 -1.50 -10.84
C LEU A 263 17.65 -0.28 -11.71
N GLU A 264 16.52 -0.35 -12.40
CA GLU A 264 16.03 0.74 -13.27
C GLU A 264 15.62 1.99 -12.49
N ASP A 265 15.25 1.83 -11.22
CA ASP A 265 14.86 2.94 -10.34
C ASP A 265 16.09 3.54 -9.59
N ALA A 266 17.24 2.83 -9.53
CA ALA A 266 18.41 3.22 -8.73
C ALA A 266 18.94 4.63 -9.05
N LEU A 267 19.03 4.99 -10.34
CA LEU A 267 19.51 6.30 -10.79
C LEU A 267 18.64 7.48 -10.31
N TYR A 268 17.42 7.21 -9.88
CA TYR A 268 16.44 8.19 -9.43
C TYR A 268 16.12 8.05 -7.95
N THR A 269 16.83 7.16 -7.25
CA THR A 269 16.58 6.83 -5.86
C THR A 269 17.51 7.58 -4.92
N PHE A 270 16.92 8.13 -3.89
CA PHE A 270 17.62 8.81 -2.78
C PHE A 270 17.27 8.14 -1.46
N GLU A 271 18.29 7.96 -0.64
CA GLU A 271 18.21 7.33 0.67
C GLU A 271 18.08 8.39 1.78
N TYR A 272 17.18 8.11 2.73
CA TYR A 272 16.95 8.85 3.96
C TYR A 272 17.03 7.89 5.17
N PRO A 273 17.04 8.38 6.41
CA PRO A 273 17.14 7.49 7.57
C PRO A 273 16.11 6.37 7.61
N GLU A 274 14.81 6.67 7.37
CA GLU A 274 13.70 5.74 7.54
C GLU A 274 13.07 5.25 6.22
N HIS A 275 13.46 5.83 5.10
CA HIS A 275 12.85 5.53 3.79
C HIS A 275 13.78 5.82 2.63
N PHE A 276 13.35 5.40 1.44
CA PHE A 276 13.89 5.85 0.16
C PHE A 276 12.83 6.67 -0.57
N LYS A 277 13.26 7.62 -1.41
CA LYS A 277 12.41 8.28 -2.42
C LYS A 277 12.92 7.95 -3.81
N ILE A 278 12.03 7.46 -4.67
CA ILE A 278 12.28 7.36 -6.10
C ILE A 278 11.66 8.60 -6.73
N LEU A 279 12.49 9.45 -7.32
CA LEU A 279 12.05 10.68 -7.95
C LEU A 279 11.69 10.47 -9.42
N PRO A 280 10.77 11.27 -9.99
CA PRO A 280 10.42 11.15 -11.41
C PRO A 280 11.61 11.45 -12.32
N SER A 281 11.80 10.61 -13.33
CA SER A 281 12.81 10.84 -14.38
C SER A 281 12.42 11.91 -15.38
N ILE A 282 11.11 12.26 -15.42
CA ILE A 282 10.55 13.28 -16.33
C ILE A 282 10.85 14.70 -15.83
N ASN A 283 10.91 15.67 -16.73
CA ASN A 283 11.07 17.10 -16.43
C ASN A 283 12.28 17.45 -15.54
N ASN A 284 13.33 16.62 -15.52
CA ASN A 284 14.48 16.76 -14.62
C ASN A 284 14.13 16.85 -13.12
N TRP A 285 12.96 16.34 -12.72
CA TRP A 285 12.54 16.40 -11.32
C TRP A 285 13.42 15.59 -10.38
N SER A 286 14.13 14.58 -10.89
CA SER A 286 15.15 13.84 -10.15
C SER A 286 16.37 14.67 -9.76
N LYS A 287 16.54 15.89 -10.34
CA LYS A 287 17.60 16.85 -10.01
C LYS A 287 17.09 18.05 -9.21
N ASP A 288 15.80 18.12 -8.92
CA ASP A 288 15.21 19.21 -8.13
C ASP A 288 15.59 19.07 -6.65
N TYR A 289 16.44 19.98 -6.17
CA TYR A 289 16.92 19.97 -4.78
C TYR A 289 15.80 20.05 -3.74
N ARG A 290 14.65 20.64 -4.06
CA ARG A 290 13.49 20.71 -3.14
C ARG A 290 12.84 19.35 -2.95
N ARG A 291 12.92 18.46 -3.95
CA ARG A 291 12.45 17.08 -3.89
C ARG A 291 13.46 16.18 -3.20
N ILE A 292 14.74 16.44 -3.47
CA ILE A 292 15.85 15.65 -2.90
C ILE A 292 15.98 15.98 -1.40
N GLY A 293 16.00 17.28 -1.02
CA GLY A 293 16.25 17.67 0.36
C GLY A 293 17.60 17.11 0.86
N ASP A 294 17.58 16.46 2.01
CA ASP A 294 18.75 15.84 2.65
C ASP A 294 19.06 14.41 2.16
N GLY A 295 18.38 13.96 1.09
CA GLY A 295 18.56 12.62 0.56
C GLY A 295 19.93 12.40 -0.08
N VAL A 296 20.50 11.21 0.14
CA VAL A 296 21.76 10.78 -0.47
C VAL A 296 21.44 9.84 -1.63
N GLN A 297 21.95 10.16 -2.83
CA GLN A 297 21.72 9.29 -3.99
C GLN A 297 22.34 7.92 -3.77
N VAL A 298 21.60 6.86 -4.01
CA VAL A 298 22.10 5.48 -3.90
C VAL A 298 23.06 5.14 -5.05
N SER A 299 23.83 4.05 -4.91
CA SER A 299 24.69 3.54 -5.98
C SER A 299 23.87 3.17 -7.23
N PRO A 300 24.40 3.36 -8.46
CA PRO A 300 23.71 3.00 -9.70
C PRO A 300 23.31 1.52 -9.82
N ASP A 301 23.99 0.63 -9.08
CA ASP A 301 23.72 -0.80 -9.00
C ASP A 301 22.86 -1.20 -7.78
N PHE A 302 22.33 -0.21 -7.06
CA PHE A 302 21.53 -0.43 -5.87
C PHE A 302 20.21 -1.13 -6.21
N THR A 303 19.87 -2.12 -5.38
CA THR A 303 18.54 -2.73 -5.36
C THR A 303 18.09 -2.89 -3.90
N TYR A 304 16.79 -2.78 -3.68
CA TYR A 304 16.22 -3.06 -2.36
C TYR A 304 15.25 -4.22 -2.49
N SER A 305 15.71 -5.40 -2.12
CA SER A 305 14.94 -6.67 -2.17
C SER A 305 14.97 -7.39 -0.83
N SER A 306 14.01 -8.27 -0.62
CA SER A 306 13.82 -8.95 0.66
C SER A 306 14.92 -9.95 1.04
N ASP A 307 15.80 -10.30 0.12
CA ASP A 307 16.96 -11.19 0.35
C ASP A 307 18.28 -10.43 0.55
N ASN A 308 18.39 -9.18 0.06
CA ASN A 308 19.58 -8.35 0.24
C ASN A 308 19.40 -7.24 1.30
N ASN A 309 18.32 -7.29 2.06
CA ASN A 309 18.00 -6.34 3.11
C ASN A 309 18.95 -6.51 4.32
N ASN A 310 19.34 -5.39 4.92
CA ASN A 310 20.17 -5.39 6.14
C ASN A 310 19.35 -5.60 7.43
N GLU A 311 18.03 -5.39 7.36
CA GLU A 311 17.12 -5.52 8.50
C GLU A 311 16.32 -6.82 8.40
N TRP A 312 16.36 -7.62 9.47
CA TRP A 312 15.64 -8.90 9.54
C TRP A 312 14.81 -8.95 10.82
N MET A 313 13.57 -9.40 10.66
CA MET A 313 12.66 -9.63 11.79
C MET A 313 12.96 -11.00 12.42
N GLU A 314 13.16 -11.00 13.72
CA GLU A 314 13.35 -12.22 14.50
C GLU A 314 12.03 -12.96 14.73
N ILE A 315 12.11 -14.28 14.92
CA ILE A 315 10.93 -15.13 15.19
C ILE A 315 10.17 -14.64 16.42
N SER A 316 10.90 -14.26 17.48
CA SER A 316 10.32 -13.74 18.72
C SER A 316 9.57 -12.43 18.51
N GLU A 317 10.06 -11.55 17.69
CA GLU A 317 9.41 -10.27 17.37
C GLU A 317 8.06 -10.49 16.69
N LEU A 318 8.02 -11.42 15.71
CA LEU A 318 6.75 -11.78 15.06
C LEU A 318 5.79 -12.47 16.04
N GLN A 319 6.28 -13.33 16.93
CA GLN A 319 5.45 -13.96 17.98
C GLN A 319 4.83 -12.91 18.91
N ASP A 320 5.62 -11.96 19.37
CA ASP A 320 5.14 -10.86 20.22
C ASP A 320 4.13 -9.98 19.49
N TRP A 321 4.35 -9.71 18.18
CA TRP A 321 3.40 -8.97 17.36
C TRP A 321 2.09 -9.74 17.20
N ILE A 322 2.13 -11.06 16.92
CA ILE A 322 0.95 -11.92 16.79
C ILE A 322 0.15 -11.91 18.09
N GLU A 323 0.78 -12.09 19.24
CA GLU A 323 0.09 -12.12 20.54
C GLU A 323 -0.61 -10.81 20.85
N ARG A 324 0.06 -9.67 20.60
CA ARG A 324 -0.53 -8.32 20.79
C ARG A 324 -1.69 -8.01 19.85
N ASN A 325 -1.71 -8.62 18.66
CA ASN A 325 -2.68 -8.33 17.61
C ASN A 325 -3.66 -9.48 17.32
N LYS A 326 -3.67 -10.52 18.13
CA LYS A 326 -4.42 -11.78 17.92
C LYS A 326 -5.89 -11.56 17.50
N ASN A 327 -6.55 -10.61 18.14
CA ASN A 327 -7.96 -10.29 17.89
C ASN A 327 -8.20 -9.48 16.61
N LYS A 328 -7.14 -8.97 15.98
CA LYS A 328 -7.21 -8.14 14.75
C LYS A 328 -6.80 -8.93 13.50
N ILE A 329 -6.01 -10.00 13.65
CA ILE A 329 -5.46 -10.77 12.53
C ILE A 329 -6.57 -11.42 11.72
N GLY A 330 -6.59 -11.16 10.40
CA GLY A 330 -7.56 -11.73 9.45
C GLY A 330 -8.94 -11.07 9.46
N TYR A 331 -9.25 -10.23 10.44
CA TYR A 331 -10.49 -9.45 10.50
C TYR A 331 -10.33 -8.06 9.86
N ILE A 332 -9.13 -7.56 9.89
CA ILE A 332 -8.76 -6.26 9.33
C ILE A 332 -8.24 -6.43 7.92
#